data_9fc16adc8b0a9718aa570817bbab4bbc
#
_entry.id   9fc16adc8b0a9718aa570817bbab4bbc
#
_cell.length_a   1.000
_cell.length_b   1.000
_cell.length_c   1.000
_cell.angle_alpha   90.00
_cell.angle_beta   90.00
_cell.angle_gamma   90.00
#
_symmetry.space_group_name_H-M   'P 1'
#
loop_
_entity.id
_entity.type
_entity.pdbx_description
1 polymer ?
#
loop_
_entity_poly.entity_id
_entity_poly.type
_entity_poly.pdbx_seq_one_letter_code
_entity_poly.pdbx_strand_id
1 'polypeptide(L)'
;MTTFLHALLSHDARRVPVARTVRVTEDAIEKPLANVGLFRTVTRLRGYRQDILDERAGMAGADVVVEESGAPVLLVVRLKVVDRMVTEIETVATRSRADGLIFNIDGLSAPSEEMNYAPRPEQLASREDAIAAALHYPTGLNAAKTFAAVNAPFAPNAYRYENGQVMAGPDCTFAPGCENITTQSLGIFERLGDVTTRVIGVDERLGVVWLRMAWGAREEGGEQLTVWESFKVYDGQIHAVEAFMKILPIELRSGGWE
;
A
#
# COMPACT_ATOMS: atom_id res chain seq x y z
N MET A 1 7.67 6.93 -11.84
CA MET A 1 6.26 7.15 -11.48
C MET A 1 5.59 8.27 -12.27
N THR A 2 6.07 9.52 -12.24
CA THR A 2 5.41 10.66 -12.92
C THR A 2 5.11 10.43 -14.40
N THR A 3 6.04 9.84 -15.17
CA THR A 3 5.80 9.48 -16.59
C THR A 3 4.62 8.51 -16.75
N PHE A 4 4.50 7.52 -15.89
CA PHE A 4 3.39 6.57 -15.91
C PHE A 4 2.04 7.27 -15.63
N LEU A 5 1.98 8.10 -14.60
CA LEU A 5 0.76 8.86 -14.27
C LEU A 5 0.36 9.83 -15.39
N HIS A 6 1.33 10.49 -16.02
CA HIS A 6 1.05 11.34 -17.20
C HIS A 6 0.57 10.53 -18.41
N ALA A 7 1.06 9.30 -18.59
CA ALA A 7 0.59 8.41 -19.63
C ALA A 7 -0.89 8.01 -19.41
N LEU A 8 -1.30 7.76 -18.15
CA LEU A 8 -2.71 7.55 -17.79
C LEU A 8 -3.57 8.76 -18.20
N LEU A 9 -3.17 9.97 -17.78
CA LEU A 9 -3.90 11.22 -18.07
C LEU A 9 -3.99 11.54 -19.57
N SER A 10 -2.99 11.15 -20.34
CA SER A 10 -2.98 11.36 -21.80
C SER A 10 -3.65 10.21 -22.58
N HIS A 11 -4.17 9.19 -21.87
CA HIS A 11 -4.78 8.00 -22.47
C HIS A 11 -3.86 7.30 -23.48
N ASP A 12 -2.54 7.37 -23.26
CA ASP A 12 -1.54 6.83 -24.19
C ASP A 12 -0.50 5.96 -23.48
N ALA A 13 -0.76 4.65 -23.44
CA ALA A 13 0.13 3.67 -22.82
C ALA A 13 1.53 3.61 -23.51
N ARG A 14 1.67 4.04 -24.77
CA ARG A 14 2.95 4.06 -25.51
C ARG A 14 3.95 5.06 -24.94
N ARG A 15 3.49 6.01 -24.11
CA ARG A 15 4.36 6.97 -23.42
C ARG A 15 5.11 6.36 -22.23
N VAL A 16 4.72 5.17 -21.77
CA VAL A 16 5.47 4.44 -20.74
C VAL A 16 6.68 3.76 -21.39
N PRO A 17 7.91 4.03 -20.95
CA PRO A 17 9.11 3.41 -21.50
C PRO A 17 9.25 1.96 -21.02
N VAL A 18 8.51 1.05 -21.66
CA VAL A 18 8.47 -0.35 -21.27
C VAL A 18 9.51 -1.19 -22.00
N ALA A 19 10.02 -2.22 -21.32
CA ALA A 19 10.84 -3.25 -21.94
C ALA A 19 10.00 -4.10 -22.92
N ARG A 20 10.68 -4.79 -23.85
CA ARG A 20 10.02 -5.67 -24.83
C ARG A 20 9.11 -6.73 -24.19
N THR A 21 9.50 -7.23 -23.03
CA THR A 21 8.80 -8.28 -22.27
C THR A 21 8.29 -7.71 -20.94
N VAL A 22 7.54 -6.60 -21.00
CA VAL A 22 6.93 -6.05 -19.79
C VAL A 22 5.80 -6.96 -19.31
N ARG A 23 5.78 -7.24 -18.00
CA ARG A 23 4.67 -7.93 -17.35
C ARG A 23 3.74 -6.91 -16.71
N VAL A 24 2.44 -7.02 -16.93
CA VAL A 24 1.45 -6.05 -16.44
C VAL A 24 0.28 -6.77 -15.80
N THR A 25 -0.09 -6.34 -14.59
CA THR A 25 -1.35 -6.73 -13.95
C THR A 25 -2.19 -5.51 -13.57
N GLU A 26 -3.51 -5.64 -13.70
CA GLU A 26 -4.50 -4.72 -13.15
C GLU A 26 -5.47 -5.53 -12.29
N ASP A 27 -5.58 -5.19 -11.01
CA ASP A 27 -6.37 -5.92 -10.03
C ASP A 27 -6.00 -7.42 -10.00
N ALA A 28 -4.70 -7.71 -9.98
CA ALA A 28 -4.09 -9.05 -9.99
C ALA A 28 -4.31 -9.87 -11.28
N ILE A 29 -5.00 -9.34 -12.28
CA ILE A 29 -5.22 -10.01 -13.57
C ILE A 29 -4.17 -9.57 -14.58
N GLU A 30 -3.40 -10.53 -15.11
CA GLU A 30 -2.38 -10.25 -16.12
C GLU A 30 -3.05 -9.89 -17.47
N LYS A 31 -2.53 -8.84 -18.11
CA LYS A 31 -3.03 -8.34 -19.39
C LYS A 31 -1.96 -7.56 -20.16
N PRO A 32 -2.08 -7.43 -21.49
CA PRO A 32 -1.24 -6.49 -22.24
C PRO A 32 -1.41 -5.06 -21.76
N LEU A 33 -0.34 -4.25 -21.75
CA LEU A 33 -0.37 -2.86 -21.30
C LEU A 33 -1.46 -2.03 -22.00
N ALA A 34 -1.67 -2.24 -23.29
CA ALA A 34 -2.71 -1.55 -24.06
C ALA A 34 -4.15 -1.87 -23.60
N ASN A 35 -4.33 -2.94 -22.83
CA ASN A 35 -5.63 -3.40 -22.32
C ASN A 35 -5.88 -2.99 -20.86
N VAL A 36 -4.95 -2.31 -20.22
CA VAL A 36 -5.14 -1.74 -18.87
C VAL A 36 -6.25 -0.69 -18.95
N GLY A 37 -7.32 -0.91 -18.17
CA GLY A 37 -8.52 -0.07 -18.20
C GLY A 37 -8.23 1.38 -17.79
N LEU A 38 -7.36 1.57 -16.81
CA LEU A 38 -6.96 2.88 -16.29
C LEU A 38 -6.45 3.85 -17.39
N PHE A 39 -5.80 3.37 -18.44
CA PHE A 39 -5.40 4.22 -19.58
C PHE A 39 -6.59 4.76 -20.39
N ARG A 40 -7.80 4.25 -20.19
CA ARG A 40 -9.01 4.73 -20.87
C ARG A 40 -9.93 5.55 -19.98
N THR A 41 -9.83 5.33 -18.68
CA THR A 41 -10.84 5.82 -17.71
C THR A 41 -10.33 6.93 -16.81
N VAL A 42 -9.01 7.01 -16.51
CA VAL A 42 -8.45 8.04 -15.64
C VAL A 42 -8.46 9.40 -16.33
N THR A 43 -9.11 10.37 -15.71
CA THR A 43 -9.29 11.72 -16.24
C THR A 43 -8.50 12.79 -15.49
N ARG A 44 -8.16 12.54 -14.22
CA ARG A 44 -7.48 13.53 -13.38
C ARG A 44 -6.71 12.87 -12.23
N LEU A 45 -5.60 13.48 -11.79
CA LEU A 45 -5.01 13.23 -10.47
C LEU A 45 -5.67 14.15 -9.45
N ARG A 46 -5.95 13.63 -8.24
CA ARG A 46 -6.44 14.42 -7.11
C ARG A 46 -5.29 14.81 -6.18
N GLY A 47 -5.59 15.40 -5.02
CA GLY A 47 -4.59 15.98 -4.13
C GLY A 47 -3.62 14.97 -3.48
N TYR A 48 -4.09 13.76 -3.17
CA TYR A 48 -3.26 12.74 -2.51
C TYR A 48 -2.35 12.02 -3.51
N ARG A 49 -1.06 11.98 -3.18
CA ARG A 49 -0.05 11.14 -3.83
C ARG A 49 1.10 10.89 -2.85
N GLN A 50 1.40 9.63 -2.59
CA GLN A 50 2.53 9.18 -1.82
C GLN A 50 3.42 8.32 -2.71
N ASP A 51 4.61 8.82 -3.05
CA ASP A 51 5.62 8.06 -3.81
C ASP A 51 6.52 7.27 -2.85
N ILE A 52 6.88 6.04 -3.22
CA ILE A 52 7.84 5.18 -2.53
C ILE A 52 8.89 4.75 -3.54
N LEU A 53 10.16 5.13 -3.33
CA LEU A 53 11.22 4.88 -4.29
C LEU A 53 12.31 4.00 -3.68
N ASP A 54 12.41 2.76 -4.14
CA ASP A 54 13.50 1.85 -3.80
C ASP A 54 14.52 1.84 -4.94
N GLU A 55 15.51 2.71 -4.84
CA GLU A 55 16.54 2.84 -5.89
C GLU A 55 17.40 1.59 -5.99
N ARG A 56 17.72 0.93 -4.86
CA ARG A 56 18.53 -0.30 -4.81
C ARG A 56 17.82 -1.46 -5.51
N ALA A 57 16.51 -1.59 -5.30
CA ALA A 57 15.72 -2.62 -5.96
C ALA A 57 15.23 -2.20 -7.36
N GLY A 58 15.44 -0.95 -7.79
CA GLY A 58 14.86 -0.43 -9.04
C GLY A 58 13.33 -0.46 -9.02
N MET A 59 12.71 -0.12 -7.89
CA MET A 59 11.26 -0.09 -7.74
C MET A 59 10.78 1.35 -7.55
N ALA A 60 9.69 1.70 -8.22
CA ALA A 60 8.95 2.92 -7.97
C ALA A 60 7.49 2.59 -7.70
N GLY A 61 7.02 2.94 -6.50
CA GLY A 61 5.65 2.78 -6.06
C GLY A 61 4.93 4.12 -5.91
N ALA A 62 3.61 4.08 -5.94
CA ALA A 62 2.78 5.19 -5.49
C ALA A 62 1.40 4.72 -5.04
N ASP A 63 0.93 5.30 -3.94
CA ASP A 63 -0.47 5.36 -3.57
C ASP A 63 -1.00 6.73 -3.99
N VAL A 64 -2.02 6.76 -4.83
CA VAL A 64 -2.51 8.00 -5.44
C VAL A 64 -4.04 8.00 -5.58
N VAL A 65 -4.66 9.14 -5.36
CA VAL A 65 -6.08 9.31 -5.68
C VAL A 65 -6.20 9.87 -7.09
N VAL A 66 -6.87 9.10 -7.95
CA VAL A 66 -7.20 9.51 -9.31
C VAL A 66 -8.71 9.68 -9.47
N GLU A 67 -9.14 10.11 -10.64
CA GLU A 67 -10.55 10.25 -10.98
C GLU A 67 -10.86 9.49 -12.26
N GLU A 68 -11.90 8.68 -12.24
CA GLU A 68 -12.49 8.02 -13.41
C GLU A 68 -13.90 8.57 -13.63
N SER A 69 -14.13 9.25 -14.74
CA SER A 69 -15.47 9.82 -15.10
C SER A 69 -16.11 10.64 -13.97
N GLY A 70 -15.32 11.42 -13.25
CA GLY A 70 -15.81 12.27 -12.14
C GLY A 70 -15.82 11.57 -10.77
N ALA A 71 -15.66 10.25 -10.70
CA ALA A 71 -15.62 9.50 -9.44
C ALA A 71 -14.18 9.29 -8.95
N PRO A 72 -13.90 9.44 -7.64
CA PRO A 72 -12.58 9.18 -7.10
C PRO A 72 -12.26 7.68 -7.08
N VAL A 73 -10.98 7.36 -7.25
CA VAL A 73 -10.43 6.00 -7.21
C VAL A 73 -9.12 6.02 -6.43
N LEU A 74 -8.97 5.11 -5.47
CA LEU A 74 -7.70 4.85 -4.80
C LEU A 74 -6.90 3.92 -5.68
N LEU A 75 -5.75 4.38 -6.15
CA LEU A 75 -4.91 3.65 -7.08
C LEU A 75 -3.54 3.38 -6.46
N VAL A 76 -3.20 2.11 -6.38
CA VAL A 76 -1.84 1.64 -6.10
C VAL A 76 -1.14 1.38 -7.43
N VAL A 77 0.09 1.85 -7.55
CA VAL A 77 0.95 1.57 -8.72
C VAL A 77 2.32 1.09 -8.24
N ARG A 78 2.76 -0.07 -8.72
CA ARG A 78 4.13 -0.55 -8.59
C ARG A 78 4.77 -0.71 -9.97
N LEU A 79 5.95 -0.13 -10.13
CA LEU A 79 6.77 -0.27 -11.32
C LEU A 79 8.12 -0.90 -10.95
N LYS A 80 8.56 -1.90 -11.69
CA LYS A 80 9.94 -2.38 -11.68
C LYS A 80 10.68 -1.75 -12.85
N VAL A 81 11.83 -1.17 -12.57
CA VAL A 81 12.66 -0.48 -13.57
C VAL A 81 14.03 -1.15 -13.63
N VAL A 82 14.44 -1.58 -14.82
CA VAL A 82 15.75 -2.15 -15.11
C VAL A 82 16.28 -1.43 -16.34
N ASP A 83 17.51 -0.95 -16.30
CA ASP A 83 18.16 -0.23 -17.40
C ASP A 83 17.29 0.90 -17.98
N ARG A 84 16.63 1.65 -17.12
CA ARG A 84 15.73 2.78 -17.44
C ARG A 84 14.45 2.37 -18.20
N MET A 85 14.16 1.08 -18.29
CA MET A 85 12.93 0.55 -18.89
C MET A 85 12.05 -0.08 -17.82
N VAL A 86 10.75 0.12 -17.90
CA VAL A 86 9.78 -0.54 -17.02
C VAL A 86 9.61 -1.99 -17.46
N THR A 87 9.94 -2.92 -16.60
CA THR A 87 9.84 -4.38 -16.84
C THR A 87 8.60 -5.00 -16.21
N GLU A 88 8.05 -4.34 -15.16
CA GLU A 88 6.84 -4.81 -14.47
C GLU A 88 5.95 -3.61 -14.13
N ILE A 89 4.65 -3.80 -14.29
CA ILE A 89 3.61 -2.84 -13.87
C ILE A 89 2.55 -3.62 -13.10
N GLU A 90 2.31 -3.23 -11.87
CA GLU A 90 1.23 -3.78 -11.05
C GLU A 90 0.35 -2.62 -10.58
N THR A 91 -0.96 -2.69 -10.87
CA THR A 91 -1.94 -1.68 -10.46
C THR A 91 -3.10 -2.32 -9.73
N VAL A 92 -3.57 -1.65 -8.67
CA VAL A 92 -4.78 -2.04 -7.93
C VAL A 92 -5.64 -0.80 -7.75
N ALA A 93 -6.91 -0.88 -8.14
CA ALA A 93 -7.83 0.26 -8.17
C ALA A 93 -9.07 -0.02 -7.33
N THR A 94 -9.21 0.68 -6.20
CA THR A 94 -10.38 0.61 -5.31
C THR A 94 -11.31 1.78 -5.58
N ARG A 95 -12.57 1.48 -5.94
CA ARG A 95 -13.53 2.47 -6.47
C ARG A 95 -14.69 2.77 -5.53
N SER A 96 -14.84 1.98 -4.47
CA SER A 96 -15.96 2.12 -3.53
C SER A 96 -15.69 1.43 -2.21
N ARG A 97 -16.56 1.66 -1.23
CA ARG A 97 -16.53 0.93 0.05
C ARG A 97 -16.78 -0.57 -0.13
N ALA A 98 -17.63 -0.97 -1.07
CA ALA A 98 -17.86 -2.40 -1.36
C ALA A 98 -16.60 -3.08 -1.91
N ASP A 99 -15.75 -2.33 -2.58
CA ASP A 99 -14.52 -2.76 -3.21
C ASP A 99 -13.32 -2.84 -2.23
N GLY A 100 -13.34 -2.04 -1.15
CA GLY A 100 -12.22 -1.90 -0.22
C GLY A 100 -12.57 -1.93 1.27
N LEU A 101 -13.79 -2.33 1.66
CA LEU A 101 -14.34 -2.29 3.03
C LEU A 101 -14.49 -0.87 3.60
N ILE A 102 -13.51 -0.02 3.36
CA ILE A 102 -13.40 1.38 3.78
C ILE A 102 -13.12 2.21 2.53
N PHE A 103 -13.68 3.42 2.48
CA PHE A 103 -13.46 4.33 1.37
C PHE A 103 -13.78 5.76 1.83
N ASN A 104 -12.76 6.49 2.31
CA ASN A 104 -12.88 7.84 2.84
C ASN A 104 -11.98 8.80 2.06
N ILE A 105 -12.53 9.41 1.01
CA ILE A 105 -11.78 10.32 0.13
C ILE A 105 -11.44 11.65 0.82
N ASP A 106 -12.26 12.10 1.77
CA ASP A 106 -12.01 13.36 2.47
C ASP A 106 -10.74 13.29 3.32
N GLY A 107 -10.39 12.11 3.85
CA GLY A 107 -9.12 11.86 4.53
C GLY A 107 -7.90 11.83 3.62
N LEU A 108 -8.09 11.87 2.29
CA LEU A 108 -7.04 11.82 1.26
C LEU A 108 -7.01 13.09 0.40
N SER A 109 -7.18 14.24 1.03
CA SER A 109 -7.19 15.54 0.35
C SER A 109 -5.80 16.09 0.03
N ALA A 110 -4.77 15.67 0.77
CA ALA A 110 -3.38 16.08 0.63
C ALA A 110 -2.43 14.90 0.94
N PRO A 111 -1.17 14.95 0.47
CA PRO A 111 -0.14 13.98 0.86
C PRO A 111 0.06 13.97 2.38
N SER A 112 0.41 12.81 2.91
CA SER A 112 0.76 12.67 4.33
C SER A 112 2.03 13.44 4.67
N GLU A 113 1.97 14.28 5.69
CA GLU A 113 3.14 15.00 6.18
C GLU A 113 4.16 14.03 6.79
N GLU A 114 3.69 13.05 7.58
CA GLU A 114 4.55 12.07 8.24
C GLU A 114 5.25 11.16 7.22
N MET A 115 4.53 10.62 6.25
CA MET A 115 5.14 9.77 5.22
C MET A 115 6.17 10.52 4.37
N ASN A 116 5.98 11.83 4.16
CA ASN A 116 6.90 12.68 3.40
C ASN A 116 7.99 13.36 4.26
N TYR A 117 7.90 13.25 5.58
CA TYR A 117 8.98 13.71 6.45
C TYR A 117 10.28 13.00 6.09
N ALA A 118 11.36 13.75 5.88
CA ALA A 118 12.69 13.22 5.61
C ALA A 118 13.50 13.19 6.92
N PRO A 119 13.65 12.01 7.58
CA PRO A 119 14.46 11.90 8.79
C PRO A 119 15.91 12.26 8.49
N ARG A 120 16.62 12.74 9.51
CA ARG A 120 18.07 12.95 9.40
C ARG A 120 18.78 11.60 9.26
N PRO A 121 19.96 11.55 8.62
CA PRO A 121 20.68 10.29 8.39
C PRO A 121 20.88 9.43 9.64
N GLU A 122 21.13 10.06 10.80
CA GLU A 122 21.32 9.36 12.07
C GLU A 122 20.04 8.75 12.67
N GLN A 123 18.87 9.15 12.19
CA GLN A 123 17.58 8.61 12.61
C GLN A 123 17.14 7.43 11.75
N LEU A 124 17.70 7.32 10.54
CA LEU A 124 17.35 6.25 9.60
C LEU A 124 17.95 4.92 10.06
N ALA A 125 17.12 3.88 10.08
CA ALA A 125 17.57 2.53 10.30
C ALA A 125 18.27 1.94 9.05
N SER A 126 19.04 0.86 9.21
CA SER A 126 19.46 0.07 8.05
C SER A 126 18.22 -0.48 7.34
N ARG A 127 18.39 -0.83 6.05
CA ARG A 127 17.29 -1.45 5.28
C ARG A 127 16.73 -2.69 5.98
N GLU A 128 17.63 -3.53 6.48
CA GLU A 128 17.30 -4.78 7.15
C GLU A 128 16.55 -4.53 8.46
N ASP A 129 16.98 -3.55 9.26
CA ASP A 129 16.32 -3.19 10.52
C ASP A 129 14.96 -2.53 10.28
N ALA A 130 14.84 -1.69 9.26
CA ALA A 130 13.55 -1.08 8.89
C ALA A 130 12.54 -2.15 8.45
N ILE A 131 12.96 -3.12 7.62
CA ILE A 131 12.12 -4.25 7.23
C ILE A 131 11.73 -5.08 8.45
N ALA A 132 12.69 -5.38 9.34
CA ALA A 132 12.42 -6.16 10.56
C ALA A 132 11.38 -5.44 11.45
N ALA A 133 11.50 -4.12 11.63
CA ALA A 133 10.52 -3.32 12.37
C ALA A 133 9.12 -3.42 11.74
N ALA A 134 9.00 -3.24 10.43
CA ALA A 134 7.71 -3.33 9.72
C ALA A 134 7.08 -4.74 9.81
N LEU A 135 7.90 -5.81 9.78
CA LEU A 135 7.42 -7.19 9.84
C LEU A 135 6.86 -7.61 11.21
N HIS A 136 7.08 -6.83 12.27
CA HIS A 136 6.30 -7.02 13.52
C HIS A 136 4.79 -6.83 13.31
N TYR A 137 4.39 -6.04 12.31
CA TYR A 137 2.99 -5.78 12.03
C TYR A 137 2.23 -7.04 11.56
N PRO A 138 2.59 -7.71 10.45
CA PRO A 138 1.95 -8.97 10.08
C PRO A 138 2.12 -10.07 11.15
N THR A 139 3.20 -10.06 11.92
CA THR A 139 3.37 -10.97 13.06
C THR A 139 2.30 -10.73 14.13
N GLY A 140 1.99 -9.46 14.46
CA GLY A 140 0.92 -9.10 15.39
C GLY A 140 -0.46 -9.48 14.87
N LEU A 141 -0.73 -9.27 13.57
CA LEU A 141 -1.98 -9.70 12.95
C LEU A 141 -2.17 -11.22 13.04
N ASN A 142 -1.13 -12.00 12.75
CA ASN A 142 -1.16 -13.46 12.87
C ASN A 142 -1.32 -13.95 14.30
N ALA A 143 -0.80 -13.22 15.28
CA ALA A 143 -1.01 -13.52 16.71
C ALA A 143 -2.43 -13.20 17.20
N ALA A 144 -3.17 -12.37 16.46
CA ALA A 144 -4.56 -11.94 16.72
C ALA A 144 -4.82 -11.39 18.13
N LYS A 145 -3.82 -10.75 18.75
CA LYS A 145 -3.92 -10.20 20.11
C LYS A 145 -3.81 -8.68 20.12
N THR A 146 -2.62 -8.18 20.38
CA THR A 146 -2.25 -6.77 20.30
C THR A 146 -0.85 -6.67 19.72
N PHE A 147 -0.48 -5.51 19.19
CA PHE A 147 0.89 -5.31 18.73
C PHE A 147 1.89 -5.29 19.89
N ALA A 148 1.47 -4.91 21.09
CA ALA A 148 2.27 -5.05 22.31
C ALA A 148 2.69 -6.50 22.58
N ALA A 149 1.83 -7.48 22.28
CA ALA A 149 2.11 -8.89 22.52
C ALA A 149 3.27 -9.44 21.67
N VAL A 150 3.61 -8.77 20.57
CA VAL A 150 4.74 -9.11 19.67
C VAL A 150 5.86 -8.09 19.72
N ASN A 151 5.83 -7.17 20.69
CA ASN A 151 6.81 -6.10 20.86
C ASN A 151 7.01 -5.26 19.58
N ALA A 152 5.93 -4.98 18.85
CA ALA A 152 6.00 -4.13 17.67
C ALA A 152 6.47 -2.73 18.08
N PRO A 153 7.50 -2.17 17.43
CA PRO A 153 8.17 -0.96 17.90
C PRO A 153 7.44 0.32 17.47
N PHE A 154 6.17 0.47 17.86
CA PHE A 154 5.41 1.68 17.55
C PHE A 154 5.85 2.86 18.40
N ALA A 155 5.96 4.04 17.79
CA ALA A 155 6.10 5.30 18.49
C ALA A 155 4.83 5.61 19.31
N PRO A 156 4.92 6.37 20.42
CA PRO A 156 3.76 6.65 21.29
C PRO A 156 2.56 7.27 20.58
N ASN A 157 2.80 8.10 19.56
CA ASN A 157 1.78 8.77 18.77
C ASN A 157 1.58 8.14 17.37
N ALA A 158 2.05 6.91 17.19
CA ALA A 158 1.88 6.22 15.91
C ALA A 158 0.40 6.09 15.53
N TYR A 159 0.11 6.24 14.25
CA TYR A 159 -1.24 6.14 13.72
C TYR A 159 -1.32 5.12 12.58
N ARG A 160 -2.55 4.72 12.25
CA ARG A 160 -2.86 3.89 11.08
C ARG A 160 -4.04 4.47 10.30
N TYR A 161 -3.82 4.66 9.00
CA TYR A 161 -4.85 5.04 8.03
C TYR A 161 -5.07 3.90 7.04
N GLU A 162 -6.33 3.62 6.74
CA GLU A 162 -6.73 2.61 5.76
C GLU A 162 -7.76 3.22 4.81
N ASN A 163 -7.49 3.26 3.50
CA ASN A 163 -8.33 3.89 2.49
C ASN A 163 -8.85 5.29 2.91
N GLY A 164 -7.99 6.09 3.57
CA GLY A 164 -8.28 7.44 4.04
C GLY A 164 -9.02 7.54 5.38
N GLN A 165 -9.32 6.43 6.05
CA GLN A 165 -9.94 6.40 7.37
C GLN A 165 -8.89 6.20 8.47
N VAL A 166 -8.97 7.01 9.52
CA VAL A 166 -8.18 6.79 10.74
C VAL A 166 -8.68 5.53 11.43
N MET A 167 -7.83 4.50 11.51
CA MET A 167 -8.16 3.20 12.08
C MET A 167 -7.45 2.94 13.42
N ALA A 168 -6.37 3.66 13.70
CA ALA A 168 -5.69 3.67 14.99
C ALA A 168 -4.89 4.97 15.17
N GLY A 169 -4.59 5.30 16.43
CA GLY A 169 -3.78 6.46 16.81
C GLY A 169 -4.57 7.53 17.55
N PRO A 170 -3.93 8.63 18.01
CA PRO A 170 -4.52 9.62 18.92
C PRO A 170 -5.85 10.21 18.43
N ASP A 171 -6.02 10.38 17.11
CA ASP A 171 -7.22 10.95 16.50
C ASP A 171 -8.27 9.89 16.10
N CYS A 172 -8.07 8.65 16.50
CA CYS A 172 -8.99 7.58 16.14
C CYS A 172 -10.28 7.64 16.96
N THR A 173 -11.40 7.70 16.25
CA THR A 173 -12.76 7.62 16.81
C THR A 173 -13.57 6.48 16.18
N PHE A 174 -12.91 5.61 15.42
CA PHE A 174 -13.55 4.54 14.65
C PHE A 174 -14.15 3.45 15.55
N ALA A 175 -13.44 3.08 16.62
CA ALA A 175 -13.88 2.05 17.58
C ALA A 175 -13.26 2.31 18.96
N PRO A 176 -13.90 1.85 20.06
CA PRO A 176 -13.31 1.93 21.39
C PRO A 176 -11.92 1.25 21.44
N GLY A 177 -10.94 1.91 22.04
CA GLY A 177 -9.57 1.40 22.19
C GLY A 177 -8.69 1.56 20.93
N CYS A 178 -9.16 2.27 19.90
CA CYS A 178 -8.36 2.52 18.71
C CYS A 178 -7.41 3.71 18.83
N GLU A 179 -7.49 4.49 19.89
CA GLU A 179 -6.65 5.68 20.14
C GLU A 179 -5.17 5.33 20.39
N ASN A 180 -4.85 4.05 20.53
CA ASN A 180 -3.48 3.57 20.66
C ASN A 180 -3.27 2.30 19.82
N ILE A 181 -2.48 2.41 18.75
CA ILE A 181 -2.23 1.30 17.84
C ILE A 181 -1.57 0.10 18.54
N THR A 182 -0.70 0.32 19.52
CA THR A 182 0.05 -0.73 20.21
C THR A 182 -0.86 -1.67 21.02
N THR A 183 -1.91 -1.13 21.64
CA THR A 183 -2.84 -1.86 22.51
C THR A 183 -4.17 -2.18 21.86
N GLN A 184 -4.42 -1.71 20.65
CA GLN A 184 -5.63 -2.02 19.88
C GLN A 184 -5.81 -3.53 19.75
N SER A 185 -7.03 -4.02 19.99
CA SER A 185 -7.35 -5.45 19.85
C SER A 185 -7.32 -5.89 18.40
N LEU A 186 -6.61 -6.96 18.11
CA LEU A 186 -6.52 -7.62 16.81
C LEU A 186 -7.34 -8.92 16.73
N GLY A 187 -8.22 -9.17 17.71
CA GLY A 187 -8.97 -10.43 17.81
C GLY A 187 -9.85 -10.76 16.61
N ILE A 188 -10.20 -9.78 15.76
CA ILE A 188 -10.92 -10.03 14.51
C ILE A 188 -10.12 -10.92 13.54
N PHE A 189 -8.80 -10.88 13.61
CA PHE A 189 -7.91 -11.64 12.71
C PHE A 189 -7.91 -13.15 12.99
N GLU A 190 -8.37 -13.61 14.18
CA GLU A 190 -8.58 -15.04 14.44
C GLU A 190 -9.47 -15.72 13.40
N ARG A 191 -10.39 -14.96 12.79
CA ARG A 191 -11.36 -15.45 11.81
C ARG A 191 -10.87 -15.34 10.36
N LEU A 192 -9.84 -14.56 10.10
CA LEU A 192 -9.39 -14.23 8.74
C LEU A 192 -8.25 -15.12 8.24
N GLY A 193 -7.69 -15.98 9.10
CA GLY A 193 -6.56 -16.84 8.75
C GLY A 193 -5.23 -16.08 8.68
N ASP A 194 -4.19 -16.77 8.21
CA ASP A 194 -2.83 -16.23 8.21
C ASP A 194 -2.66 -15.12 7.16
N VAL A 195 -1.98 -14.07 7.56
CA VAL A 195 -1.56 -12.97 6.69
C VAL A 195 -0.36 -13.43 5.86
N THR A 196 -0.49 -13.43 4.55
CA THR A 196 0.66 -13.57 3.65
C THR A 196 1.29 -12.20 3.41
N THR A 197 2.62 -12.12 3.39
CA THR A 197 3.34 -10.85 3.30
C THR A 197 4.44 -10.91 2.25
N ARG A 198 4.53 -9.85 1.44
CA ARG A 198 5.63 -9.61 0.49
C ARG A 198 6.21 -8.22 0.75
N VAL A 199 7.51 -8.11 0.95
CA VAL A 199 8.23 -6.84 0.94
C VAL A 199 8.29 -6.32 -0.49
N ILE A 200 7.70 -5.18 -0.76
CA ILE A 200 7.64 -4.56 -2.09
C ILE A 200 8.86 -3.70 -2.34
N GLY A 201 9.25 -2.91 -1.33
CA GLY A 201 10.41 -2.05 -1.41
C GLY A 201 10.64 -1.24 -0.14
N VAL A 202 11.78 -0.56 -0.14
CA VAL A 202 12.16 0.35 0.96
C VAL A 202 12.66 1.65 0.37
N ASP A 203 12.01 2.74 0.69
CA ASP A 203 12.54 4.09 0.43
C ASP A 203 13.48 4.48 1.57
N GLU A 204 14.76 4.19 1.38
CA GLU A 204 15.79 4.41 2.40
C GLU A 204 16.01 5.90 2.72
N ARG A 205 15.57 6.82 1.84
CA ARG A 205 15.68 8.28 2.06
C ARG A 205 14.64 8.79 3.05
N LEU A 206 13.46 8.19 3.01
CA LEU A 206 12.31 8.56 3.84
C LEU A 206 12.10 7.60 5.02
N GLY A 207 12.83 6.47 5.08
CA GLY A 207 12.58 5.43 6.06
C GLY A 207 11.19 4.79 5.88
N VAL A 208 10.76 4.57 4.63
CA VAL A 208 9.44 3.97 4.34
C VAL A 208 9.64 2.54 3.84
N VAL A 209 9.06 1.58 4.54
CA VAL A 209 8.95 0.18 4.11
C VAL A 209 7.57 -0.03 3.52
N TRP A 210 7.49 -0.64 2.33
CA TRP A 210 6.24 -0.91 1.65
C TRP A 210 6.00 -2.43 1.56
N LEU A 211 4.90 -2.87 2.15
CA LEU A 211 4.49 -4.27 2.17
C LEU A 211 3.22 -4.47 1.36
N ARG A 212 3.11 -5.63 0.70
CA ARG A 212 1.82 -6.17 0.26
C ARG A 212 1.44 -7.31 1.17
N MET A 213 0.26 -7.23 1.75
CA MET A 213 -0.31 -8.27 2.57
C MET A 213 -1.63 -8.76 1.98
N ALA A 214 -1.98 -10.02 2.27
CA ALA A 214 -3.28 -10.56 1.90
C ALA A 214 -3.73 -11.58 2.94
N TRP A 215 -5.01 -11.54 3.28
CA TRP A 215 -5.69 -12.49 4.16
C TRP A 215 -7.17 -12.61 3.77
N GLY A 216 -7.80 -13.72 4.12
CA GLY A 216 -9.21 -13.95 3.82
C GLY A 216 -9.61 -15.39 3.95
N ALA A 217 -10.85 -15.67 3.61
CA ALA A 217 -11.41 -17.00 3.64
C ALA A 217 -10.59 -17.98 2.79
N ARG A 218 -10.26 -19.14 3.34
CA ARG A 218 -9.51 -20.19 2.61
C ARG A 218 -10.44 -21.08 1.77
N GLU A 219 -11.73 -20.78 1.76
CA GLU A 219 -12.73 -21.54 1.03
C GLU A 219 -12.68 -21.24 -0.48
N GLU A 220 -12.90 -22.25 -1.30
CA GLU A 220 -12.99 -22.08 -2.75
C GLU A 220 -14.10 -21.09 -3.12
N GLY A 221 -13.82 -20.14 -4.01
CA GLY A 221 -14.73 -19.04 -4.36
C GLY A 221 -14.85 -17.95 -3.31
N GLY A 222 -14.00 -17.96 -2.26
CA GLY A 222 -13.95 -16.92 -1.25
C GLY A 222 -13.28 -15.64 -1.72
N GLU A 223 -13.29 -14.65 -0.84
CA GLU A 223 -12.63 -13.35 -1.05
C GLU A 223 -11.43 -13.19 -0.13
N GLN A 224 -10.48 -12.40 -0.56
CA GLN A 224 -9.34 -11.96 0.24
C GLN A 224 -9.27 -10.43 0.29
N LEU A 225 -8.86 -9.90 1.41
CA LEU A 225 -8.43 -8.52 1.51
C LEU A 225 -6.96 -8.43 1.09
N THR A 226 -6.68 -7.64 0.07
CA THR A 226 -5.31 -7.29 -0.34
C THR A 226 -5.01 -5.88 0.13
N VAL A 227 -3.90 -5.71 0.82
CA VAL A 227 -3.46 -4.46 1.42
C VAL A 227 -2.07 -4.10 0.93
N TRP A 228 -1.91 -2.88 0.46
CA TRP A 228 -0.64 -2.24 0.16
C TRP A 228 -0.39 -1.22 1.25
N GLU A 229 0.61 -1.47 2.07
CA GLU A 229 0.76 -0.76 3.34
C GLU A 229 2.18 -0.23 3.50
N SER A 230 2.26 1.07 3.74
CA SER A 230 3.50 1.81 3.96
C SER A 230 3.73 2.00 5.46
N PHE A 231 4.95 1.70 5.90
CA PHE A 231 5.40 1.85 7.29
C PHE A 231 6.48 2.90 7.34
N LYS A 232 6.24 3.98 8.08
CA LYS A 232 7.22 5.03 8.36
C LYS A 232 8.10 4.61 9.53
N VAL A 233 9.39 4.34 9.28
CA VAL A 233 10.33 3.81 10.27
C VAL A 233 11.54 4.73 10.40
N TYR A 234 11.74 5.30 11.58
CA TYR A 234 12.94 6.04 11.98
C TYR A 234 13.11 6.01 13.50
N ASP A 235 14.29 6.35 14.02
CA ASP A 235 14.64 6.22 15.43
C ASP A 235 14.31 4.83 16.02
N GLY A 236 14.36 3.79 15.20
CA GLY A 236 14.01 2.41 15.58
C GLY A 236 12.53 2.15 15.82
N GLN A 237 11.63 3.09 15.47
CA GLN A 237 10.21 3.00 15.74
C GLN A 237 9.36 3.18 14.46
N ILE A 238 8.15 2.60 14.46
CA ILE A 238 7.12 2.83 13.44
C ILE A 238 6.28 4.02 13.88
N HIS A 239 6.29 5.09 13.11
CA HIS A 239 5.57 6.35 13.40
C HIS A 239 4.22 6.43 12.69
N ALA A 240 4.11 5.85 11.52
CA ALA A 240 2.87 5.86 10.74
C ALA A 240 2.71 4.57 9.93
N VAL A 241 1.46 4.19 9.72
CA VAL A 241 1.03 3.10 8.85
C VAL A 241 -0.07 3.63 7.95
N GLU A 242 0.12 3.57 6.63
CA GLU A 242 -0.88 4.03 5.66
C GLU A 242 -1.10 2.98 4.59
N ALA A 243 -2.36 2.66 4.34
CA ALA A 243 -2.73 1.56 3.48
C ALA A 243 -3.79 1.92 2.45
N PHE A 244 -3.62 1.39 1.22
CA PHE A 244 -4.69 1.20 0.27
C PHE A 244 -5.06 -0.27 0.20
N MET A 245 -6.37 -0.55 0.25
CA MET A 245 -6.90 -1.91 0.35
C MET A 245 -7.93 -2.18 -0.73
N LYS A 246 -7.98 -3.45 -1.16
CA LYS A 246 -8.99 -3.95 -2.08
C LYS A 246 -9.36 -5.39 -1.76
N ILE A 247 -10.65 -5.71 -1.91
CA ILE A 247 -11.15 -7.09 -1.92
C ILE A 247 -10.91 -7.69 -3.30
N LEU A 248 -10.31 -8.86 -3.35
CA LEU A 248 -10.07 -9.62 -4.58
C LEU A 248 -10.55 -11.06 -4.40
N PRO A 249 -10.91 -11.78 -5.47
CA PRO A 249 -11.13 -13.22 -5.41
C PRO A 249 -9.91 -13.95 -4.83
N ILE A 250 -10.14 -15.01 -4.06
CA ILE A 250 -9.08 -15.77 -3.39
C ILE A 250 -8.09 -16.40 -4.36
N GLU A 251 -8.52 -16.73 -5.56
CA GLU A 251 -7.70 -17.29 -6.63
C GLU A 251 -6.63 -16.31 -7.14
N LEU A 252 -6.83 -15.00 -6.91
CA LEU A 252 -5.89 -13.94 -7.29
C LEU A 252 -4.92 -13.57 -6.17
N ARG A 253 -4.71 -14.47 -5.21
CA ARG A 253 -4.01 -14.23 -3.93
C ARG A 253 -2.64 -13.55 -4.08
N SER A 254 -1.78 -14.04 -4.94
CA SER A 254 -0.44 -13.47 -5.13
C SER A 254 -0.40 -12.37 -6.19
N GLY A 255 -1.41 -12.29 -7.04
CA GLY A 255 -1.35 -11.49 -8.26
C GLY A 255 -0.28 -12.01 -9.24
N GLY A 256 0.28 -13.19 -8.93
CA GLY A 256 1.36 -13.77 -9.70
C GLY A 256 2.72 -13.08 -9.55
N TRP A 257 2.91 -12.27 -8.54
CA TRP A 257 4.14 -11.55 -8.22
C TRP A 257 4.86 -12.20 -7.03
N GLU A 258 5.26 -13.45 -7.16
CA GLU A 258 6.07 -14.20 -6.19
C GLU A 258 7.56 -14.00 -6.41
#